data_f3c58c26b20b738bca4b3c7b278dad5b
#
_entry.id   f3c58c26b20b738bca4b3c7b278dad5b
#
_cell.length_a   1.000
_cell.length_b   1.000
_cell.length_c   1.000
_cell.angle_alpha   90.00
_cell.angle_beta   90.00
_cell.angle_gamma   90.00
#
_symmetry.space_group_name_H-M   'P 1'
#
loop_
_entity.id
_entity.type
_entity.pdbx_description
1 polymer ?
#
loop_
_entity_poly.entity_id
_entity_poly.type
_entity_poly.pdbx_seq_one_letter_code
_entity_poly.pdbx_strand_id
1 'polypeptide(L)'
;VKNAWCMPGGKIAIYTGILDVTKNTNGLASVMGHEIAHAVAKHSVERASRSVLLNTSTQLFDILTGGKLSSVNRVTGMNTVGLLSQIGIMNPFSRTQESEADYLGMIFSSLSGYDVRETKKLWERMKSSKKGKEISEFMSTHPSSSRRIKNLTEWENGVILDYPPIKFS
;
A
#
# COMPACT_ATOMS: atom_id res chain seq x y z
N VAL A 1 -7.26 7.72 13.92
CA VAL A 1 -6.82 6.67 12.96
C VAL A 1 -5.60 7.16 12.23
N LYS A 2 -4.54 6.33 12.17
CA LYS A 2 -3.30 6.57 11.41
C LYS A 2 -3.39 5.80 10.10
N ASN A 3 -3.93 6.45 9.06
CA ASN A 3 -4.14 5.81 7.76
C ASN A 3 -4.02 6.81 6.61
N ALA A 4 -3.70 6.30 5.44
CA ALA A 4 -3.80 6.95 4.14
C ALA A 4 -4.12 5.90 3.09
N TRP A 5 -4.78 6.26 2.01
CA TRP A 5 -5.05 5.36 0.90
C TRP A 5 -5.33 6.12 -0.39
N CYS A 6 -5.06 5.48 -1.51
CA CYS A 6 -5.38 5.98 -2.84
C CYS A 6 -6.33 5.00 -3.55
N MET A 7 -7.43 5.53 -4.07
CA MET A 7 -8.40 4.76 -4.86
C MET A 7 -8.00 4.72 -6.33
N PRO A 8 -8.43 3.69 -7.06
CA PRO A 8 -8.44 3.75 -8.51
C PRO A 8 -9.11 5.04 -8.99
N GLY A 9 -8.47 5.76 -9.93
CA GLY A 9 -8.90 7.08 -10.36
C GLY A 9 -8.24 8.25 -9.64
N GLY A 10 -7.26 7.98 -8.73
CA GLY A 10 -6.37 8.98 -8.16
C GLY A 10 -6.94 9.79 -7.00
N LYS A 11 -8.07 9.39 -6.42
CA LYS A 11 -8.60 10.02 -5.20
C LYS A 11 -7.83 9.53 -3.99
N ILE A 12 -7.21 10.46 -3.23
CA ILE A 12 -6.41 10.16 -2.05
C ILE A 12 -7.16 10.62 -0.81
N ALA A 13 -7.16 9.80 0.22
CA ALA A 13 -7.58 10.18 1.56
C ALA A 13 -6.40 10.06 2.53
N ILE A 14 -6.24 11.07 3.36
CA ILE A 14 -5.20 11.14 4.39
C ILE A 14 -5.89 11.44 5.72
N TYR A 15 -5.76 10.53 6.66
CA TYR A 15 -6.28 10.72 8.01
C TYR A 15 -5.30 11.55 8.83
N THR A 16 -5.82 12.52 9.58
CA THR A 16 -4.99 13.45 10.38
C THR A 16 -4.06 12.73 11.37
N GLY A 17 -4.47 11.58 11.87
CA GLY A 17 -3.63 10.78 12.78
C GLY A 17 -2.31 10.28 12.18
N ILE A 18 -2.13 10.25 10.85
CA ILE A 18 -0.87 9.87 10.23
C ILE A 18 0.20 10.98 10.37
N LEU A 19 -0.23 12.23 10.60
CA LEU A 19 0.65 13.38 10.75
C LEU A 19 1.60 13.23 11.94
N ASP A 20 1.18 12.51 12.98
CA ASP A 20 2.05 12.18 14.12
C ASP A 20 3.28 11.36 13.72
N VAL A 21 3.19 10.59 12.65
CA VAL A 21 4.26 9.71 12.15
C VAL A 21 5.05 10.39 11.05
N THR A 22 4.38 11.15 10.18
CA THR A 22 5.04 11.86 9.07
C THR A 22 5.92 13.00 9.57
N LYS A 23 5.54 13.65 10.68
CA LYS A 23 6.28 14.71 11.38
C LYS A 23 6.46 16.01 10.60
N ASN A 24 6.67 15.95 9.29
CA ASN A 24 6.94 17.10 8.43
C ASN A 24 6.39 16.87 7.01
N THR A 25 6.52 17.89 6.17
CA THR A 25 6.03 17.86 4.78
C THR A 25 6.71 16.77 3.94
N ASN A 26 8.02 16.53 4.13
CA ASN A 26 8.74 15.49 3.40
C ASN A 26 8.24 14.08 3.78
N GLY A 27 7.94 13.85 5.07
CA GLY A 27 7.34 12.60 5.52
C GLY A 27 5.91 12.41 4.99
N LEU A 28 5.13 13.49 4.90
CA LEU A 28 3.81 13.44 4.28
C LEU A 28 3.91 13.17 2.78
N ALA A 29 4.84 13.83 2.08
CA ALA A 29 5.11 13.58 0.67
C ALA A 29 5.52 12.12 0.41
N SER A 30 6.30 11.52 1.31
CA SER A 30 6.68 10.11 1.24
C SER A 30 5.46 9.17 1.32
N VAL A 31 4.49 9.44 2.21
CA VAL A 31 3.23 8.68 2.27
C VAL A 31 2.43 8.88 1.00
N MET A 32 2.24 10.14 0.57
CA MET A 32 1.47 10.45 -0.64
C MET A 32 2.09 9.82 -1.88
N GLY A 33 3.42 9.92 -2.03
CA GLY A 33 4.15 9.30 -3.14
C GLY A 33 3.95 7.79 -3.19
N HIS A 34 4.00 7.12 -2.04
CA HIS A 34 3.74 5.69 -1.91
C HIS A 34 2.30 5.32 -2.32
N GLU A 35 1.30 6.07 -1.86
CA GLU A 35 -0.10 5.84 -2.23
C GLU A 35 -0.37 6.11 -3.73
N ILE A 36 0.22 7.18 -4.27
CA ILE A 36 0.15 7.48 -5.71
C ILE A 36 0.79 6.35 -6.52
N ALA A 37 1.92 5.81 -6.05
CA ALA A 37 2.59 4.69 -6.71
C ALA A 37 1.70 3.45 -6.78
N HIS A 38 0.98 3.11 -5.72
CA HIS A 38 -0.01 2.04 -5.74
C HIS A 38 -1.11 2.26 -6.79
N ALA A 39 -1.57 3.50 -6.96
CA ALA A 39 -2.58 3.84 -7.95
C ALA A 39 -2.03 3.78 -9.39
N VAL A 40 -0.84 4.34 -9.63
CA VAL A 40 -0.17 4.35 -10.94
C VAL A 40 0.16 2.94 -11.40
N ALA A 41 0.72 2.10 -10.51
CA ALA A 41 1.02 0.69 -10.77
C ALA A 41 -0.22 -0.22 -10.76
N LYS A 42 -1.42 0.35 -10.50
CA LYS A 42 -2.71 -0.37 -10.50
C LYS A 42 -2.75 -1.55 -9.51
N HIS A 43 -1.99 -1.50 -8.43
CA HIS A 43 -1.89 -2.59 -7.45
C HIS A 43 -3.23 -2.99 -6.85
N SER A 44 -4.14 -2.03 -6.61
CA SER A 44 -5.48 -2.31 -6.11
C SER A 44 -6.33 -3.08 -7.13
N VAL A 45 -6.19 -2.77 -8.42
CA VAL A 45 -6.89 -3.47 -9.51
C VAL A 45 -6.35 -4.90 -9.65
N GLU A 46 -5.03 -5.07 -9.66
CA GLU A 46 -4.39 -6.38 -9.71
C GLU A 46 -4.84 -7.27 -8.54
N ARG A 47 -4.87 -6.73 -7.34
CA ARG A 47 -5.31 -7.42 -6.13
C ARG A 47 -6.78 -7.86 -6.24
N ALA A 48 -7.66 -6.96 -6.69
CA ALA A 48 -9.06 -7.27 -6.91
C ALA A 48 -9.24 -8.38 -7.98
N SER A 49 -8.53 -8.29 -9.09
CA SER A 49 -8.58 -9.29 -10.17
C SER A 49 -8.10 -10.66 -9.70
N ARG A 50 -7.01 -10.73 -8.95
CA ARG A 50 -6.52 -11.99 -8.35
C ARG A 50 -7.54 -12.60 -7.39
N SER A 51 -8.22 -11.79 -6.60
CA SER A 51 -9.24 -12.27 -5.66
C SER A 51 -10.47 -12.81 -6.38
N VAL A 52 -10.91 -12.16 -7.45
CA VAL A 52 -12.00 -12.66 -8.30
C VAL A 52 -11.61 -13.99 -8.92
N LEU A 53 -10.40 -14.09 -9.47
CA LEU A 53 -9.92 -15.34 -10.07
C LEU A 53 -9.86 -16.49 -9.06
N LEU A 54 -9.33 -16.24 -7.85
CA LEU A 54 -9.27 -17.23 -6.79
C LEU A 54 -10.67 -17.67 -6.34
N ASN A 55 -11.60 -16.73 -6.16
CA ASN A 55 -12.98 -17.06 -5.78
C ASN A 55 -13.69 -17.87 -6.88
N THR A 56 -13.51 -17.48 -8.13
CA THR A 56 -14.12 -18.19 -9.27
C THR A 56 -13.55 -19.61 -9.39
N SER A 57 -12.23 -19.78 -9.26
CA SER A 57 -11.60 -21.10 -9.31
C SER A 57 -12.02 -21.98 -8.13
N THR A 58 -12.17 -21.39 -6.93
CA THR A 58 -12.65 -22.11 -5.75
C THR A 58 -14.11 -22.56 -5.91
N GLN A 59 -14.98 -21.70 -6.46
CA GLN A 59 -16.36 -22.04 -6.75
C GLN A 59 -16.47 -23.14 -7.82
N LEU A 60 -15.67 -23.06 -8.88
CA LEU A 60 -15.64 -24.07 -9.92
C LEU A 60 -15.17 -25.42 -9.36
N PHE A 61 -14.13 -25.41 -8.54
CA PHE A 61 -13.64 -26.61 -7.86
C PHE A 61 -14.69 -27.19 -6.90
N ASP A 62 -15.44 -26.36 -6.20
CA ASP A 62 -16.53 -26.80 -5.31
C ASP A 62 -17.64 -27.50 -6.10
N ILE A 63 -18.04 -26.94 -7.26
CA ILE A 63 -19.01 -27.55 -8.16
C ILE A 63 -18.51 -28.92 -8.65
N LEU A 64 -17.25 -28.99 -9.09
CA LEU A 64 -16.63 -30.21 -9.61
C LEU A 64 -16.48 -31.32 -8.54
N THR A 65 -16.31 -30.95 -7.28
CA THR A 65 -16.17 -31.89 -6.16
C THR A 65 -17.49 -32.22 -5.45
N GLY A 66 -18.64 -31.79 -6.01
CA GLY A 66 -19.96 -32.08 -5.47
C GLY A 66 -20.35 -31.28 -4.24
N GLY A 67 -19.86 -30.04 -4.12
CA GLY A 67 -20.30 -29.09 -3.10
C GLY A 67 -19.69 -29.30 -1.72
N LYS A 68 -18.61 -30.04 -1.59
CA LYS A 68 -17.96 -30.33 -0.30
C LYS A 68 -17.34 -29.10 0.39
N LEU A 69 -17.05 -28.03 -0.36
CA LEU A 69 -16.54 -26.76 0.14
C LEU A 69 -17.63 -25.72 0.45
N SER A 70 -18.84 -25.92 -0.08
CA SER A 70 -19.93 -24.94 0.02
C SER A 70 -20.49 -24.76 1.44
N SER A 71 -20.22 -25.67 2.35
CA SER A 71 -20.59 -25.51 3.76
C SER A 71 -19.87 -24.35 4.45
N VAL A 72 -18.71 -23.93 3.92
CA VAL A 72 -17.88 -22.86 4.49
C VAL A 72 -18.30 -21.47 3.94
N ASN A 73 -18.80 -21.40 2.69
CA ASN A 73 -19.08 -20.13 2.00
C ASN A 73 -20.47 -19.52 2.30
N ARG A 74 -21.38 -20.25 2.95
CA ARG A 74 -22.74 -19.74 3.28
C ARG A 74 -22.77 -18.67 4.37
N VAL A 75 -21.64 -18.41 5.02
CA VAL A 75 -21.59 -17.52 6.19
C VAL A 75 -21.38 -16.05 5.80
N THR A 76 -20.96 -15.73 4.59
CA THR A 76 -20.50 -14.36 4.30
C THR A 76 -21.50 -13.45 3.57
N GLY A 77 -22.59 -13.94 2.97
CA GLY A 77 -23.68 -13.09 2.41
C GLY A 77 -23.26 -11.80 1.64
N MET A 78 -21.99 -11.65 1.32
CA MET A 78 -21.46 -10.44 0.71
C MET A 78 -21.70 -10.44 -0.82
N ASN A 79 -22.33 -9.37 -1.30
CA ASN A 79 -22.42 -9.12 -2.73
C ASN A 79 -21.03 -8.83 -3.31
N THR A 80 -20.84 -9.08 -4.59
CA THR A 80 -19.56 -8.95 -5.31
C THR A 80 -18.92 -7.56 -5.17
N VAL A 81 -19.72 -6.51 -5.06
CA VAL A 81 -19.23 -5.12 -4.89
C VAL A 81 -18.70 -4.90 -3.48
N GLY A 82 -19.37 -5.41 -2.46
CA GLY A 82 -18.89 -5.37 -1.07
C GLY A 82 -17.60 -6.19 -0.89
N LEU A 83 -17.50 -7.34 -1.55
CA LEU A 83 -16.32 -8.19 -1.55
C LEU A 83 -15.11 -7.48 -2.22
N LEU A 84 -15.33 -6.87 -3.40
CA LEU A 84 -14.29 -6.13 -4.12
C LEU A 84 -13.79 -4.91 -3.36
N SER A 85 -14.68 -4.16 -2.69
CA SER A 85 -14.28 -3.02 -1.86
C SER A 85 -13.53 -3.47 -0.62
N GLN A 86 -13.94 -4.55 0.02
CA GLN A 86 -13.29 -5.07 1.23
C GLN A 86 -11.92 -5.68 0.91
N ILE A 87 -11.79 -6.44 -0.17
CA ILE A 87 -10.53 -7.03 -0.63
C ILE A 87 -9.59 -5.93 -1.14
N GLY A 88 -10.12 -4.93 -1.86
CA GLY A 88 -9.34 -3.81 -2.39
C GLY A 88 -8.77 -2.88 -1.32
N ILE A 89 -9.41 -2.78 -0.15
CA ILE A 89 -9.05 -1.81 0.89
C ILE A 89 -8.41 -2.49 2.11
N MET A 90 -8.83 -3.71 2.46
CA MET A 90 -8.46 -4.34 3.74
C MET A 90 -7.36 -5.39 3.67
N ASN A 91 -7.12 -6.01 2.52
CA ASN A 91 -6.04 -7.00 2.41
C ASN A 91 -4.68 -6.31 2.22
N PRO A 92 -3.62 -6.78 2.89
CA PRO A 92 -2.30 -6.22 2.72
C PRO A 92 -1.79 -6.39 1.28
N PHE A 93 -1.05 -5.41 0.79
CA PHE A 93 -0.33 -5.51 -0.46
C PHE A 93 0.78 -6.57 -0.38
N SER A 94 1.10 -7.18 -1.51
CA SER A 94 2.21 -8.12 -1.57
C SER A 94 3.55 -7.40 -1.31
N ARG A 95 4.56 -8.17 -0.87
CA ARG A 95 5.91 -7.60 -0.65
C ARG A 95 6.51 -6.98 -1.91
N THR A 96 6.18 -7.51 -3.08
CA THR A 96 6.64 -6.98 -4.37
C THR A 96 5.95 -5.66 -4.66
N GLN A 97 4.62 -5.57 -4.50
CA GLN A 97 3.86 -4.34 -4.70
C GLN A 97 4.30 -3.24 -3.73
N GLU A 98 4.58 -3.57 -2.46
CA GLU A 98 5.11 -2.62 -1.49
C GLU A 98 6.49 -2.09 -1.88
N SER A 99 7.37 -2.98 -2.36
CA SER A 99 8.72 -2.61 -2.81
C SER A 99 8.68 -1.71 -4.05
N GLU A 100 7.79 -2.00 -4.99
CA GLU A 100 7.57 -1.17 -6.17
C GLU A 100 6.98 0.19 -5.80
N ALA A 101 5.99 0.22 -4.91
CA ALA A 101 5.40 1.47 -4.43
C ALA A 101 6.41 2.33 -3.65
N ASP A 102 7.30 1.72 -2.88
CA ASP A 102 8.39 2.43 -2.22
C ASP A 102 9.33 3.10 -3.22
N TYR A 103 9.78 2.35 -4.23
CA TYR A 103 10.70 2.87 -5.23
C TYR A 103 10.09 3.99 -6.08
N LEU A 104 8.90 3.77 -6.63
CA LEU A 104 8.18 4.79 -7.39
C LEU A 104 7.82 6.01 -6.54
N GLY A 105 7.41 5.78 -5.30
CA GLY A 105 7.09 6.85 -4.35
C GLY A 105 8.28 7.75 -4.02
N MET A 106 9.50 7.17 -3.90
CA MET A 106 10.74 7.94 -3.77
C MET A 106 11.02 8.78 -5.02
N ILE A 107 10.83 8.22 -6.22
CA ILE A 107 10.97 8.96 -7.49
C ILE A 107 10.01 10.13 -7.53
N PHE A 108 8.73 9.92 -7.23
CA PHE A 108 7.72 10.99 -7.24
C PHE A 108 8.05 12.09 -6.23
N SER A 109 8.50 11.71 -5.03
CA SER A 109 8.94 12.67 -4.01
C SER A 109 10.14 13.48 -4.48
N SER A 110 11.15 12.85 -5.08
CA SER A 110 12.35 13.51 -5.60
C SER A 110 12.01 14.50 -6.72
N LEU A 111 11.28 14.05 -7.73
CA LEU A 111 10.84 14.89 -8.85
C LEU A 111 10.02 16.11 -8.39
N SER A 112 9.26 15.95 -7.29
CA SER A 112 8.46 17.02 -6.68
C SER A 112 9.25 17.92 -5.73
N GLY A 113 10.55 17.71 -5.57
CA GLY A 113 11.45 18.55 -4.74
C GLY A 113 11.42 18.22 -3.25
N TYR A 114 10.86 17.07 -2.84
CA TYR A 114 10.87 16.62 -1.46
C TYR A 114 12.10 15.76 -1.13
N ASP A 115 12.53 15.79 0.12
CA ASP A 115 13.68 15.00 0.59
C ASP A 115 13.31 13.51 0.73
N VAL A 116 13.77 12.69 -0.21
CA VAL A 116 13.49 11.24 -0.25
C VAL A 116 14.08 10.48 0.95
N ARG A 117 15.09 11.06 1.64
CA ARG A 117 15.69 10.47 2.85
C ARG A 117 14.67 10.33 3.99
N GLU A 118 13.60 11.11 3.93
CA GLU A 118 12.53 11.05 4.91
C GLU A 118 11.68 9.78 4.78
N THR A 119 11.64 9.16 3.60
CA THR A 119 10.91 7.90 3.37
C THR A 119 11.41 6.78 4.29
N LYS A 120 12.72 6.59 4.38
CA LYS A 120 13.32 5.61 5.29
C LYS A 120 12.98 5.91 6.75
N LYS A 121 13.16 7.17 7.18
CA LYS A 121 12.88 7.60 8.56
C LYS A 121 11.40 7.40 8.92
N LEU A 122 10.50 7.63 7.98
CA LEU A 122 9.07 7.37 8.13
C LEU A 122 8.81 5.89 8.47
N TRP A 123 9.36 4.97 7.68
CA TRP A 123 9.18 3.53 7.91
C TRP A 123 9.85 3.04 9.21
N GLU A 124 10.97 3.63 9.60
CA GLU A 124 11.61 3.38 10.90
C GLU A 124 10.71 3.83 12.05
N ARG A 125 10.11 5.02 11.96
CA ARG A 125 9.14 5.52 12.95
C ARG A 125 7.90 4.63 13.03
N MET A 126 7.35 4.23 11.89
CA MET A 126 6.20 3.31 11.84
C MET A 126 6.53 1.96 12.48
N LYS A 127 7.73 1.42 12.22
CA LYS A 127 8.18 0.16 12.81
C LYS A 127 8.36 0.27 14.33
N SER A 128 8.92 1.38 14.82
CA SER A 128 9.10 1.61 16.26
C SER A 128 7.77 1.80 17.00
N SER A 129 6.76 2.37 16.36
CA SER A 129 5.42 2.54 16.91
C SER A 129 4.68 1.22 17.17
N LYS A 130 5.12 0.11 16.58
CA LYS A 130 4.57 -1.24 16.86
C LYS A 130 4.75 -1.73 18.29
N LYS A 131 5.59 -1.10 19.10
CA LYS A 131 5.77 -1.46 20.52
C LYS A 131 4.61 -0.99 21.42
N GLY A 132 3.68 -0.16 20.92
CA GLY A 132 2.42 0.20 21.57
C GLY A 132 1.24 -0.60 21.00
N LYS A 133 0.17 -0.76 21.78
CA LYS A 133 -1.01 -1.62 21.51
C LYS A 133 -1.81 -1.29 20.23
N GLU A 134 -1.50 -0.23 19.49
CA GLU A 134 -2.17 0.13 18.24
C GLU A 134 -1.23 -0.07 17.04
N ILE A 135 -1.37 -1.20 16.38
CA ILE A 135 -0.91 -1.33 14.99
C ILE A 135 -1.71 -0.28 14.20
N SER A 136 -1.02 0.70 13.61
CA SER A 136 -1.73 1.67 12.76
C SER A 136 -2.41 0.90 11.63
N GLU A 137 -3.63 1.28 11.29
CA GLU A 137 -4.40 0.66 10.21
C GLU A 137 -3.62 0.70 8.88
N PHE A 138 -2.81 1.75 8.70
CA PHE A 138 -1.86 1.86 7.60
C PHE A 138 -0.87 0.69 7.55
N MET A 139 -0.35 0.25 8.70
CA MET A 139 0.59 -0.87 8.77
C MET A 139 -0.08 -2.24 8.56
N SER A 140 -1.40 -2.34 8.68
CA SER A 140 -2.14 -3.57 8.38
C SER A 140 -2.27 -3.79 6.87
N THR A 141 -2.40 -2.72 6.10
CA THR A 141 -2.46 -2.75 4.64
C THR A 141 -1.08 -2.66 3.98
N HIS A 142 -0.11 -1.97 4.63
CA HIS A 142 1.26 -1.75 4.16
C HIS A 142 2.29 -2.33 5.15
N PRO A 143 2.51 -3.65 5.16
CA PRO A 143 3.41 -4.27 6.12
C PRO A 143 4.85 -3.76 5.98
N SER A 144 5.42 -3.22 7.06
CA SER A 144 6.83 -2.88 7.07
C SER A 144 7.70 -4.11 7.28
N SER A 145 8.83 -4.16 6.61
CA SER A 145 9.85 -5.17 6.81
C SER A 145 11.24 -4.54 6.88
N SER A 146 12.16 -5.22 7.54
CA SER A 146 13.58 -4.79 7.54
C SER A 146 14.15 -4.74 6.13
N ARG A 147 13.65 -5.59 5.22
CA ARG A 147 14.04 -5.60 3.80
C ARG A 147 13.63 -4.29 3.10
N ARG A 148 12.40 -3.77 3.35
CA ARG A 148 11.97 -2.49 2.78
C ARG A 148 12.90 -1.36 3.19
N ILE A 149 13.20 -1.25 4.49
CA ILE A 149 14.12 -0.22 5.01
C ILE A 149 15.52 -0.35 4.39
N LYS A 150 16.02 -1.58 4.19
CA LYS A 150 17.29 -1.82 3.50
C LYS A 150 17.23 -1.32 2.06
N ASN A 151 16.23 -1.71 1.30
CA ASN A 151 16.05 -1.29 -0.08
C ASN A 151 15.98 0.24 -0.20
N LEU A 152 15.21 0.92 0.65
CA LEU A 152 15.11 2.37 0.68
C LEU A 152 16.49 3.03 0.88
N THR A 153 17.34 2.45 1.71
CA THR A 153 18.70 2.93 1.93
C THR A 153 19.58 2.75 0.69
N GLU A 154 19.45 1.64 0.01
CA GLU A 154 20.22 1.33 -1.21
C GLU A 154 19.82 2.22 -2.40
N TRP A 155 18.54 2.55 -2.52
CA TRP A 155 18.02 3.37 -3.62
C TRP A 155 18.19 4.87 -3.44
N GLU A 156 18.38 5.34 -2.22
CA GLU A 156 18.35 6.75 -1.83
C GLU A 156 19.24 7.63 -2.74
N ASN A 157 20.51 7.29 -2.85
CA ASN A 157 21.46 8.09 -3.63
C ASN A 157 21.16 8.02 -5.14
N GLY A 158 20.81 6.84 -5.66
CA GLY A 158 20.45 6.67 -7.07
C GLY A 158 19.23 7.52 -7.43
N VAL A 159 18.19 7.48 -6.61
CA VAL A 159 16.97 8.27 -6.85
C VAL A 159 17.26 9.77 -6.84
N ILE A 160 18.08 10.26 -5.90
CA ILE A 160 18.44 11.70 -5.84
C ILE A 160 19.19 12.14 -7.10
N LEU A 161 20.10 11.31 -7.61
CA LEU A 161 20.93 11.64 -8.78
C LEU A 161 20.16 11.50 -10.10
N ASP A 162 19.38 10.43 -10.25
CA ASP A 162 18.75 10.09 -11.52
C ASP A 162 17.39 10.80 -11.73
N TYR A 163 16.76 11.24 -10.64
CA TYR A 163 15.44 11.88 -10.66
C TYR A 163 15.45 13.22 -9.89
N PRO A 164 16.23 14.22 -10.34
CA PRO A 164 16.29 15.53 -9.67
C PRO A 164 14.96 16.28 -9.77
N PRO A 165 14.71 17.26 -8.89
CA PRO A 165 13.48 18.05 -8.90
C PRO A 165 13.18 18.68 -10.26
N ILE A 166 11.92 18.56 -10.72
CA ILE A 166 11.45 19.19 -11.94
C ILE A 166 11.32 20.70 -11.68
N LYS A 167 11.98 21.51 -12.50
CA LYS A 167 11.80 22.95 -12.47
C LYS A 167 10.59 23.31 -13.32
N PHE A 168 9.54 23.77 -12.69
CA PHE A 168 8.41 24.37 -13.39
C PHE A 168 8.79 25.81 -13.77
N SER A 169 8.82 26.10 -15.06
CA SER A 169 9.03 27.47 -15.60
C SER A 169 7.72 28.25 -15.58
#